data_57ad407d56edb718895bd15a7738b1af
#
_entry.id   57ad407d56edb718895bd15a7738b1af
#
_cell.length_a   1.000
_cell.length_b   1.000
_cell.length_c   1.000
_cell.angle_alpha   90.00
_cell.angle_beta   90.00
_cell.angle_gamma   90.00
#
_symmetry.space_group_name_H-M   'P 1'
#
loop_
_entity.id
_entity.type
_entity.pdbx_description
1 polymer ?
#
loop_
_entity_poly.entity_id
_entity_poly.type
_entity_poly.pdbx_seq_one_letter_code
_entity_poly.pdbx_strand_id
1 'polypeptide(L)'
;MNLPPVELLVSVRNCDEIAAALSGGCDLLDFKEPENGALGMVSSATLQTIEAYCENQQIKVPLSMALGELVEWQERQEIPPIPRAMRYLKLGPSQIQGIADWNARWQDVTSRIETARQKRYEWIAVAYADWEQANSISPAEVLTAAIENHCAGLLIDTFSKQGTGLLDLLSGRMLAELIHKARWAELKVALAGSIRFSDLESLSVFQPDIIGIRGAACAGNRRTDPIQESAVRRFREQLDQQFVCRHSG
;
A
#
# COMPACT_ATOMS: atom_id res chain seq x y z
N MET A 1 -9.88 25.04 5.68
CA MET A 1 -9.66 23.89 6.61
C MET A 1 -8.25 23.41 6.35
N ASN A 2 -7.41 23.33 7.38
CA ASN A 2 -6.09 22.73 7.21
C ASN A 2 -6.26 21.22 6.96
N LEU A 3 -5.77 20.74 5.84
CA LEU A 3 -5.70 19.30 5.59
C LEU A 3 -4.72 18.66 6.59
N PRO A 4 -4.96 17.43 7.05
CA PRO A 4 -3.99 16.73 7.89
C PRO A 4 -2.66 16.55 7.12
N PRO A 5 -1.54 16.43 7.82
CA PRO A 5 -0.26 16.17 7.18
C PRO A 5 -0.30 14.84 6.42
N VAL A 6 0.41 14.77 5.30
CA VAL A 6 0.52 13.53 4.51
C VAL A 6 1.34 12.50 5.26
N GLU A 7 0.77 11.30 5.43
CA GLU A 7 1.42 10.18 6.12
C GLU A 7 2.44 9.48 5.21
N LEU A 8 3.57 9.07 5.79
CA LEU A 8 4.60 8.27 5.11
C LEU A 8 4.43 6.80 5.46
N LEU A 9 4.08 5.99 4.46
CA LEU A 9 4.08 4.54 4.56
C LEU A 9 5.41 3.98 4.06
N VAL A 10 6.08 3.16 4.88
CA VAL A 10 7.29 2.45 4.50
C VAL A 10 7.02 0.95 4.45
N SER A 11 7.24 0.35 3.26
CA SER A 11 7.13 -1.11 3.12
C SER A 11 8.38 -1.79 3.65
N VAL A 12 8.19 -2.79 4.54
CA VAL A 12 9.23 -3.58 5.19
C VAL A 12 9.03 -5.07 4.90
N ARG A 13 10.13 -5.85 4.87
CA ARG A 13 10.10 -7.30 4.58
C ARG A 13 9.99 -8.15 5.84
N ASN A 14 10.58 -7.67 6.94
CA ASN A 14 10.70 -8.41 8.19
C ASN A 14 10.88 -7.45 9.37
N CYS A 15 11.06 -8.01 10.56
CA CYS A 15 11.23 -7.22 11.80
C CYS A 15 12.53 -6.44 11.86
N ASP A 16 13.59 -6.87 11.17
CA ASP A 16 14.90 -6.21 11.20
C ASP A 16 14.84 -4.80 10.55
N GLU A 17 13.89 -4.59 9.65
CA GLU A 17 13.70 -3.32 8.96
C GLU A 17 12.81 -2.33 9.74
N ILE A 18 12.05 -2.81 10.74
CA ILE A 18 11.09 -1.98 11.49
C ILE A 18 11.77 -0.81 12.20
N ALA A 19 12.86 -1.10 12.91
CA ALA A 19 13.57 -0.08 13.70
C ALA A 19 14.06 1.07 12.81
N ALA A 20 14.65 0.76 11.64
CA ALA A 20 15.13 1.75 10.69
C ALA A 20 14.00 2.59 10.09
N ALA A 21 12.87 1.96 9.78
CA ALA A 21 11.70 2.65 9.25
C ALA A 21 11.09 3.61 10.28
N LEU A 22 10.89 3.15 11.53
CA LEU A 22 10.34 3.96 12.62
C LEU A 22 11.26 5.11 13.01
N SER A 23 12.57 4.85 13.19
CA SER A 23 13.55 5.89 13.52
C SER A 23 13.72 6.91 12.40
N GLY A 24 13.44 6.52 11.16
CA GLY A 24 13.40 7.41 10.00
C GLY A 24 12.15 8.27 9.92
N GLY A 25 11.12 8.02 10.76
CA GLY A 25 9.91 8.85 10.84
C GLY A 25 8.78 8.38 9.93
N CYS A 26 8.60 7.07 9.72
CA CYS A 26 7.41 6.55 9.04
C CYS A 26 6.18 6.62 9.97
N ASP A 27 5.02 6.89 9.36
CA ASP A 27 3.72 6.94 10.03
C ASP A 27 2.95 5.61 9.94
N LEU A 28 3.24 4.78 8.92
CA LEU A 28 2.69 3.45 8.73
C LEU A 28 3.78 2.45 8.32
N LEU A 29 3.72 1.24 8.87
CA LEU A 29 4.52 0.10 8.39
C LEU A 29 3.67 -0.81 7.50
N ASP A 30 4.23 -1.23 6.37
CA ASP A 30 3.57 -2.11 5.42
C ASP A 30 4.40 -3.36 5.14
N PHE A 31 3.93 -4.52 5.61
CA PHE A 31 4.66 -5.77 5.41
C PHE A 31 4.39 -6.33 4.02
N LYS A 32 5.44 -6.46 3.22
CA LYS A 32 5.41 -7.12 1.91
C LYS A 32 6.76 -7.68 1.49
N GLU A 33 6.72 -8.74 0.66
CA GLU A 33 7.91 -9.36 0.08
C GLU A 33 8.07 -8.94 -1.38
N PRO A 34 9.02 -8.03 -1.67
CA PRO A 34 9.21 -7.52 -3.04
C PRO A 34 9.63 -8.59 -4.06
N GLU A 35 10.20 -9.71 -3.63
CA GLU A 35 10.59 -10.80 -4.53
C GLU A 35 9.37 -11.61 -5.01
N ASN A 36 8.27 -11.57 -4.27
CA ASN A 36 7.01 -12.23 -4.61
C ASN A 36 6.03 -11.32 -5.39
N GLY A 37 6.49 -10.24 -5.99
CA GLY A 37 5.68 -9.37 -6.82
C GLY A 37 5.37 -7.98 -6.23
N ALA A 38 4.37 -7.32 -6.78
CA ALA A 38 3.99 -5.96 -6.37
C ALA A 38 3.43 -5.93 -4.96
N LEU A 39 2.57 -6.87 -4.63
CA LEU A 39 1.93 -7.07 -3.33
C LEU A 39 2.26 -8.43 -2.72
N GLY A 40 3.48 -8.93 -2.97
CA GLY A 40 3.91 -10.23 -2.47
C GLY A 40 3.73 -10.36 -0.96
N MET A 41 3.06 -11.44 -0.54
CA MET A 41 2.90 -11.75 0.88
C MET A 41 4.23 -12.29 1.44
N VAL A 42 4.58 -11.88 2.65
CA VAL A 42 5.70 -12.45 3.40
C VAL A 42 5.41 -13.91 3.80
N SER A 43 6.45 -14.70 4.08
CA SER A 43 6.30 -16.11 4.44
C SER A 43 5.53 -16.30 5.77
N SER A 44 4.91 -17.47 5.95
CA SER A 44 4.24 -17.81 7.21
C SER A 44 5.19 -17.77 8.43
N ALA A 45 6.44 -18.13 8.23
CA ALA A 45 7.46 -18.01 9.29
C ALA A 45 7.72 -16.53 9.66
N THR A 46 7.80 -15.66 8.66
CA THR A 46 7.94 -14.21 8.87
C THR A 46 6.69 -13.64 9.57
N LEU A 47 5.48 -14.09 9.22
CA LEU A 47 4.24 -13.68 9.90
C LEU A 47 4.24 -13.99 11.39
N GLN A 48 4.69 -15.18 11.78
CA GLN A 48 4.83 -15.58 13.19
C GLN A 48 5.85 -14.71 13.93
N THR A 49 6.96 -14.39 13.27
CA THR A 49 7.99 -13.50 13.85
C THR A 49 7.44 -12.07 14.03
N ILE A 50 6.65 -11.55 13.07
CA ILE A 50 6.02 -10.24 13.16
C ILE A 50 5.03 -10.20 14.32
N GLU A 51 4.19 -11.23 14.49
CA GLU A 51 3.24 -11.31 15.61
C GLU A 51 3.97 -11.18 16.95
N ALA A 52 4.97 -12.04 17.17
CA ALA A 52 5.77 -12.02 18.40
C ALA A 52 6.51 -10.68 18.63
N TYR A 53 7.00 -10.08 17.54
CA TYR A 53 7.67 -8.78 17.61
C TYR A 53 6.69 -7.67 18.01
N CYS A 54 5.50 -7.63 17.39
CA CYS A 54 4.49 -6.61 17.69
C CYS A 54 3.99 -6.72 19.14
N GLU A 55 3.81 -7.93 19.65
CA GLU A 55 3.42 -8.15 21.05
C GLU A 55 4.47 -7.62 22.05
N ASN A 56 5.75 -7.80 21.73
CA ASN A 56 6.86 -7.43 22.62
C ASN A 56 7.24 -5.95 22.55
N GLN A 57 7.15 -5.31 21.38
CA GLN A 57 7.68 -3.94 21.14
C GLN A 57 6.68 -2.82 21.26
N GLN A 58 5.38 -3.12 21.45
CA GLN A 58 4.31 -2.12 21.56
C GLN A 58 4.36 -1.05 20.45
N ILE A 59 4.44 -1.48 19.18
CA ILE A 59 4.49 -0.59 18.02
C ILE A 59 3.24 0.30 18.02
N LYS A 60 3.44 1.62 17.94
CA LYS A 60 2.36 2.62 18.04
C LYS A 60 1.79 3.02 16.68
N VAL A 61 2.56 2.85 15.60
CA VAL A 61 2.08 3.18 14.25
C VAL A 61 1.15 2.09 13.71
N PRO A 62 0.16 2.44 12.88
CA PRO A 62 -0.68 1.45 12.21
C PRO A 62 0.14 0.48 11.35
N LEU A 63 -0.28 -0.78 11.35
CA LEU A 63 0.35 -1.85 10.56
C LEU A 63 -0.54 -2.25 9.39
N SER A 64 0.07 -2.39 8.24
CA SER A 64 -0.53 -2.83 6.98
C SER A 64 0.18 -4.07 6.45
N MET A 65 -0.51 -4.88 5.66
CA MET A 65 0.06 -6.07 5.05
C MET A 65 -0.48 -6.31 3.65
N ALA A 66 0.42 -6.69 2.75
CA ALA A 66 0.08 -7.24 1.45
C ALA A 66 -0.12 -8.76 1.56
N LEU A 67 -1.16 -9.28 0.92
CA LEU A 67 -1.57 -10.68 0.98
C LEU A 67 -1.42 -11.41 -0.37
N GLY A 68 -0.61 -10.88 -1.28
CA GLY A 68 -0.48 -11.41 -2.64
C GLY A 68 -1.59 -10.94 -3.57
N GLU A 69 -1.75 -11.64 -4.67
CA GLU A 69 -2.76 -11.36 -5.68
C GLU A 69 -4.02 -12.18 -5.42
N LEU A 70 -5.19 -11.63 -5.76
CA LEU A 70 -6.49 -12.31 -5.53
C LEU A 70 -6.54 -13.71 -6.14
N VAL A 71 -5.97 -13.89 -7.32
CA VAL A 71 -5.94 -15.20 -8.01
C VAL A 71 -5.18 -16.28 -7.24
N GLU A 72 -4.20 -15.92 -6.42
CA GLU A 72 -3.47 -16.88 -5.59
C GLU A 72 -4.32 -17.53 -4.48
N TRP A 73 -5.44 -16.88 -4.15
CA TRP A 73 -6.36 -17.33 -3.09
C TRP A 73 -7.40 -18.33 -3.57
N GLN A 74 -7.55 -18.53 -4.87
CA GLN A 74 -8.51 -19.47 -5.43
C GLN A 74 -8.21 -20.93 -5.03
N GLU A 75 -6.92 -21.27 -5.00
CA GLU A 75 -6.47 -22.62 -4.62
C GLU A 75 -6.05 -22.71 -3.14
N ARG A 76 -5.95 -21.57 -2.46
CA ARG A 76 -5.49 -21.52 -1.07
C ARG A 76 -6.61 -21.93 -0.12
N GLN A 77 -6.46 -23.09 0.47
CA GLN A 77 -7.43 -23.61 1.47
C GLN A 77 -7.12 -23.12 2.89
N GLU A 78 -5.85 -22.96 3.22
CA GLU A 78 -5.42 -22.52 4.56
C GLU A 78 -5.24 -21.01 4.63
N ILE A 79 -5.79 -20.40 5.67
CA ILE A 79 -5.57 -18.99 5.96
C ILE A 79 -4.25 -18.86 6.71
N PRO A 80 -3.28 -18.07 6.19
CA PRO A 80 -2.01 -17.87 6.87
C PRO A 80 -2.20 -17.18 8.23
N PRO A 81 -1.21 -17.30 9.14
CA PRO A 81 -1.30 -16.73 10.48
C PRO A 81 -1.11 -15.20 10.46
N ILE A 82 -2.06 -14.48 9.85
CA ILE A 82 -2.04 -13.02 9.77
C ILE A 82 -1.99 -12.43 11.19
N PRO A 83 -0.99 -11.58 11.51
CA PRO A 83 -0.83 -11.03 12.85
C PRO A 83 -2.03 -10.21 13.30
N ARG A 84 -2.42 -10.37 14.57
CA ARG A 84 -3.56 -9.64 15.15
C ARG A 84 -3.34 -8.14 15.21
N ALA A 85 -2.09 -7.69 15.25
CA ALA A 85 -1.72 -6.28 15.27
C ALA A 85 -2.01 -5.58 13.92
N MET A 86 -2.20 -6.30 12.82
CA MET A 86 -2.51 -5.69 11.51
C MET A 86 -3.83 -4.93 11.58
N ARG A 87 -3.79 -3.69 11.10
CA ARG A 87 -4.97 -2.85 10.91
C ARG A 87 -5.48 -2.95 9.47
N TYR A 88 -4.59 -2.77 8.51
CA TYR A 88 -4.92 -2.73 7.09
C TYR A 88 -4.46 -3.99 6.35
N LEU A 89 -5.32 -4.52 5.48
CA LEU A 89 -4.99 -5.62 4.60
C LEU A 89 -5.25 -5.25 3.13
N LYS A 90 -4.44 -5.82 2.23
CA LYS A 90 -4.49 -5.55 0.78
C LYS A 90 -4.35 -6.84 -0.02
N LEU A 91 -5.17 -6.96 -1.08
CA LEU A 91 -5.05 -7.97 -2.13
C LEU A 91 -4.81 -7.27 -3.48
N GLY A 92 -3.89 -7.78 -4.27
CA GLY A 92 -3.62 -7.28 -5.60
C GLY A 92 -4.64 -7.78 -6.62
N PRO A 93 -5.03 -6.96 -7.60
CA PRO A 93 -5.97 -7.34 -8.64
C PRO A 93 -5.28 -7.81 -9.93
N SER A 94 -4.05 -8.32 -9.91
CA SER A 94 -3.45 -8.82 -11.14
C SER A 94 -4.11 -10.10 -11.61
N GLN A 95 -4.10 -10.33 -12.94
CA GLN A 95 -4.63 -11.53 -13.60
C GLN A 95 -6.15 -11.73 -13.42
N ILE A 96 -6.91 -10.68 -13.12
CA ILE A 96 -8.38 -10.77 -12.99
C ILE A 96 -9.15 -10.13 -14.16
N GLN A 97 -8.46 -9.62 -15.15
CA GLN A 97 -9.12 -9.07 -16.35
C GLN A 97 -9.99 -10.15 -17.02
N GLY A 98 -11.24 -9.79 -17.30
CA GLY A 98 -12.21 -10.73 -17.89
C GLY A 98 -12.82 -11.76 -16.93
N ILE A 99 -12.45 -11.76 -15.65
CA ILE A 99 -13.10 -12.57 -14.62
C ILE A 99 -14.34 -11.82 -14.10
N ALA A 100 -15.52 -12.22 -14.58
CA ALA A 100 -16.76 -11.49 -14.30
C ALA A 100 -17.16 -11.50 -12.81
N ASP A 101 -16.81 -12.53 -12.06
CA ASP A 101 -17.12 -12.70 -10.64
C ASP A 101 -15.98 -12.31 -9.69
N TRP A 102 -14.96 -11.56 -10.17
CA TRP A 102 -13.79 -11.22 -9.38
C TRP A 102 -14.15 -10.50 -8.05
N ASN A 103 -15.16 -9.62 -8.08
CA ASN A 103 -15.60 -8.90 -6.87
C ASN A 103 -16.22 -9.87 -5.83
N ALA A 104 -17.01 -10.83 -6.26
CA ALA A 104 -17.55 -11.87 -5.37
C ALA A 104 -16.42 -12.73 -4.77
N ARG A 105 -15.40 -13.07 -5.57
CA ARG A 105 -14.21 -13.79 -5.08
C ARG A 105 -13.43 -12.97 -4.06
N TRP A 106 -13.27 -11.68 -4.29
CA TRP A 106 -12.63 -10.78 -3.35
C TRP A 106 -13.39 -10.75 -2.01
N GLN A 107 -14.73 -10.64 -2.05
CA GLN A 107 -15.59 -10.69 -0.86
C GLN A 107 -15.50 -12.05 -0.12
N ASP A 108 -15.45 -13.16 -0.85
CA ASP A 108 -15.25 -14.48 -0.26
C ASP A 108 -13.91 -14.57 0.48
N VAL A 109 -12.81 -14.19 -0.16
CA VAL A 109 -11.48 -14.23 0.44
C VAL A 109 -11.40 -13.38 1.69
N THR A 110 -11.89 -12.14 1.64
CA THR A 110 -11.88 -11.23 2.79
C THR A 110 -12.70 -11.77 3.95
N SER A 111 -13.88 -12.32 3.67
CA SER A 111 -14.76 -12.94 4.67
C SER A 111 -14.12 -14.21 5.30
N ARG A 112 -13.48 -15.04 4.51
CA ARG A 112 -12.75 -16.23 5.00
C ARG A 112 -11.63 -15.85 5.94
N ILE A 113 -10.84 -14.83 5.59
CA ILE A 113 -9.75 -14.30 6.43
C ILE A 113 -10.30 -13.79 7.75
N GLU A 114 -11.31 -12.93 7.72
CA GLU A 114 -11.91 -12.36 8.92
C GLU A 114 -12.53 -13.41 9.84
N THR A 115 -13.20 -14.39 9.26
CA THR A 115 -13.78 -15.51 9.99
C THR A 115 -12.69 -16.36 10.66
N ALA A 116 -11.66 -16.74 9.93
CA ALA A 116 -10.57 -17.55 10.46
C ALA A 116 -9.77 -16.82 11.55
N ARG A 117 -9.61 -15.49 11.43
CA ARG A 117 -8.88 -14.67 12.41
C ARG A 117 -9.77 -14.11 13.51
N GLN A 118 -11.09 -14.28 13.43
CA GLN A 118 -12.09 -13.73 14.35
C GLN A 118 -11.85 -12.22 14.57
N LYS A 119 -11.55 -11.52 13.48
CA LYS A 119 -11.22 -10.09 13.49
C LYS A 119 -11.66 -9.40 12.21
N ARG A 120 -12.25 -8.21 12.32
CA ARG A 120 -12.48 -7.30 11.20
C ARG A 120 -11.22 -6.51 10.90
N TYR A 121 -10.92 -6.35 9.62
CA TYR A 121 -9.80 -5.56 9.13
C TYR A 121 -10.30 -4.39 8.29
N GLU A 122 -9.50 -3.35 8.23
CA GLU A 122 -9.72 -2.25 7.30
C GLU A 122 -9.08 -2.64 5.95
N TRP A 123 -9.92 -2.97 4.97
CA TRP A 123 -9.46 -3.36 3.66
C TRP A 123 -9.09 -2.16 2.80
N ILE A 124 -7.95 -2.23 2.12
CA ILE A 124 -7.48 -1.24 1.16
C ILE A 124 -7.59 -1.84 -0.23
N ALA A 125 -8.42 -1.25 -1.08
CA ALA A 125 -8.48 -1.63 -2.49
C ALA A 125 -7.22 -1.16 -3.21
N VAL A 126 -6.69 -1.99 -4.10
CA VAL A 126 -5.47 -1.69 -4.85
C VAL A 126 -5.78 -1.53 -6.33
N ALA A 127 -5.37 -0.40 -6.90
CA ALA A 127 -5.44 -0.12 -8.32
C ALA A 127 -4.02 -0.03 -8.90
N TYR A 128 -3.72 -0.84 -9.91
CA TYR A 128 -2.45 -0.74 -10.63
C TYR A 128 -2.50 0.35 -11.70
N ALA A 129 -1.52 1.24 -11.70
CA ALA A 129 -1.39 2.29 -12.72
C ALA A 129 -1.13 1.71 -14.12
N ASP A 130 -0.41 0.61 -14.16
CA ASP A 130 -0.10 -0.22 -15.33
C ASP A 130 -1.03 -1.45 -15.41
N TRP A 131 -2.32 -1.22 -15.18
CA TRP A 131 -3.35 -2.25 -15.06
C TRP A 131 -3.44 -3.18 -16.29
N GLU A 132 -3.19 -2.66 -17.49
CA GLU A 132 -3.14 -3.48 -18.71
C GLU A 132 -1.98 -4.50 -18.67
N GLN A 133 -0.78 -4.06 -18.22
CA GLN A 133 0.37 -4.95 -18.06
C GLN A 133 0.17 -5.96 -16.94
N ALA A 134 -0.55 -5.57 -15.89
CA ALA A 134 -0.94 -6.46 -14.81
C ALA A 134 -2.05 -7.45 -15.19
N ASN A 135 -2.61 -7.34 -16.40
CA ASN A 135 -3.82 -8.08 -16.79
C ASN A 135 -4.93 -7.92 -15.75
N SER A 136 -5.10 -6.70 -15.28
CA SER A 136 -6.02 -6.30 -14.21
C SER A 136 -7.23 -5.54 -14.76
N ILE A 137 -8.18 -5.25 -13.89
CA ILE A 137 -9.26 -4.30 -14.14
C ILE A 137 -8.75 -2.87 -14.00
N SER A 138 -9.47 -1.92 -14.61
CA SER A 138 -9.08 -0.51 -14.58
C SER A 138 -9.13 0.09 -13.17
N PRO A 139 -8.32 1.13 -12.89
CA PRO A 139 -8.39 1.85 -11.61
C PRO A 139 -9.79 2.39 -11.28
N ALA A 140 -10.60 2.74 -12.28
CA ALA A 140 -11.96 3.20 -12.07
C ALA A 140 -12.90 2.08 -11.62
N GLU A 141 -12.75 0.86 -12.14
CA GLU A 141 -13.50 -0.32 -11.70
C GLU A 141 -13.10 -0.72 -10.27
N VAL A 142 -11.79 -0.67 -9.95
CA VAL A 142 -11.31 -0.89 -8.58
C VAL A 142 -11.92 0.10 -7.61
N LEU A 143 -11.96 1.39 -7.98
CA LEU A 143 -12.57 2.44 -7.13
C LEU A 143 -14.06 2.17 -6.90
N THR A 144 -14.80 1.78 -7.93
CA THR A 144 -16.22 1.41 -7.79
C THR A 144 -16.39 0.27 -6.79
N ALA A 145 -15.61 -0.79 -6.93
CA ALA A 145 -15.65 -1.92 -6.00
C ALA A 145 -15.20 -1.54 -4.58
N ALA A 146 -14.22 -0.64 -4.44
CA ALA A 146 -13.79 -0.13 -3.14
C ALA A 146 -14.93 0.57 -2.38
N ILE A 147 -15.75 1.34 -3.09
CA ILE A 147 -16.94 2.00 -2.53
C ILE A 147 -18.01 0.98 -2.15
N GLU A 148 -18.34 0.05 -3.04
CA GLU A 148 -19.35 -0.99 -2.83
C GLU A 148 -19.00 -1.92 -1.66
N ASN A 149 -17.73 -2.23 -1.50
CA ASN A 149 -17.23 -3.11 -0.43
C ASN A 149 -16.84 -2.36 0.86
N HIS A 150 -17.13 -1.06 0.96
CA HIS A 150 -16.82 -0.25 2.13
C HIS A 150 -15.35 -0.35 2.56
N CYS A 151 -14.42 -0.33 1.59
CA CYS A 151 -13.01 -0.29 1.88
C CYS A 151 -12.63 0.97 2.67
N ALA A 152 -11.58 0.89 3.49
CA ALA A 152 -11.07 2.04 4.24
C ALA A 152 -10.27 3.02 3.36
N GLY A 153 -9.80 2.56 2.20
CA GLY A 153 -9.03 3.40 1.29
C GLY A 153 -8.75 2.75 -0.06
N LEU A 154 -8.16 3.55 -0.93
CA LEU A 154 -7.67 3.20 -2.25
C LEU A 154 -6.16 3.42 -2.31
N LEU A 155 -5.40 2.38 -2.62
CA LEU A 155 -3.99 2.46 -2.96
C LEU A 155 -3.84 2.45 -4.48
N ILE A 156 -3.19 3.47 -5.04
CA ILE A 156 -2.76 3.47 -6.44
C ILE A 156 -1.26 3.14 -6.45
N ASP A 157 -0.89 1.99 -6.98
CA ASP A 157 0.50 1.48 -7.05
C ASP A 157 0.83 1.09 -8.51
N THR A 158 2.05 0.69 -8.79
CA THR A 158 2.47 0.05 -10.05
C THR A 158 2.64 -1.45 -9.85
N PHE A 159 2.23 -2.25 -10.83
CA PHE A 159 2.48 -3.70 -10.84
C PHE A 159 3.93 -3.98 -11.26
N SER A 160 4.34 -3.45 -12.42
CA SER A 160 5.72 -3.56 -12.89
C SER A 160 6.64 -2.64 -12.06
N LYS A 161 7.81 -3.16 -11.70
CA LYS A 161 8.81 -2.40 -10.93
C LYS A 161 10.08 -2.15 -11.76
N GLN A 162 9.95 -2.11 -13.09
CA GLN A 162 11.06 -1.98 -14.04
C GLN A 162 11.40 -0.52 -14.39
N GLY A 163 11.39 0.37 -13.39
CA GLY A 163 11.88 1.74 -13.53
C GLY A 163 10.84 2.79 -13.91
N THR A 164 9.65 2.41 -14.36
CA THR A 164 8.53 3.31 -14.64
C THR A 164 7.80 3.64 -13.34
N GLY A 165 7.62 4.92 -13.04
CA GLY A 165 6.92 5.38 -11.84
C GLY A 165 5.43 5.66 -12.08
N LEU A 166 4.71 5.93 -11.00
CA LEU A 166 3.28 6.24 -11.04
C LEU A 166 2.93 7.37 -12.03
N LEU A 167 3.69 8.45 -12.01
CA LEU A 167 3.45 9.63 -12.84
C LEU A 167 3.79 9.42 -14.33
N ASP A 168 4.54 8.37 -14.65
CA ASP A 168 4.85 7.99 -16.03
C ASP A 168 3.70 7.19 -16.66
N LEU A 169 2.86 6.55 -15.83
CA LEU A 169 1.82 5.59 -16.24
C LEU A 169 0.41 6.18 -16.22
N LEU A 170 0.10 7.00 -15.24
CA LEU A 170 -1.19 7.69 -15.15
C LEU A 170 -1.04 9.17 -15.44
N SER A 171 -1.88 9.68 -16.35
CA SER A 171 -1.94 11.12 -16.56
C SER A 171 -2.42 11.85 -15.31
N GLY A 172 -1.93 13.08 -15.09
CA GLY A 172 -2.35 13.88 -13.95
C GLY A 172 -3.87 14.08 -13.88
N ARG A 173 -4.55 14.13 -15.04
CA ARG A 173 -6.02 14.21 -15.13
C ARG A 173 -6.68 12.94 -14.54
N MET A 174 -6.26 11.75 -14.98
CA MET A 174 -6.81 10.49 -14.47
C MET A 174 -6.57 10.34 -12.97
N LEU A 175 -5.36 10.69 -12.52
CA LEU A 175 -5.02 10.63 -11.10
C LEU A 175 -5.88 11.58 -10.27
N ALA A 176 -6.09 12.82 -10.74
CA ALA A 176 -6.96 13.80 -10.09
C ALA A 176 -8.43 13.32 -10.02
N GLU A 177 -8.95 12.74 -11.10
CA GLU A 177 -10.32 12.21 -11.15
C GLU A 177 -10.52 11.04 -10.16
N LEU A 178 -9.56 10.11 -10.08
CA LEU A 178 -9.61 8.99 -9.14
C LEU A 178 -9.57 9.48 -7.68
N ILE A 179 -8.63 10.38 -7.36
CA ILE A 179 -8.49 10.95 -6.02
C ILE A 179 -9.74 11.73 -5.61
N HIS A 180 -10.28 12.54 -6.52
CA HIS A 180 -11.50 13.31 -6.24
C HIS A 180 -12.69 12.39 -5.90
N LYS A 181 -12.92 11.36 -6.72
CA LYS A 181 -14.01 10.40 -6.48
C LYS A 181 -13.81 9.57 -5.21
N ALA A 182 -12.56 9.14 -4.94
CA ALA A 182 -12.23 8.40 -3.71
C ALA A 182 -12.53 9.22 -2.46
N ARG A 183 -12.12 10.49 -2.45
CA ARG A 183 -12.41 11.43 -1.35
C ARG A 183 -13.89 11.70 -1.18
N TRP A 184 -14.62 11.86 -2.27
CA TRP A 184 -16.08 12.03 -2.20
C TRP A 184 -16.76 10.83 -1.53
N ALA A 185 -16.19 9.64 -1.69
CA ALA A 185 -16.63 8.41 -1.04
C ALA A 185 -15.98 8.17 0.35
N GLU A 186 -15.30 9.18 0.91
CA GLU A 186 -14.61 9.12 2.20
C GLU A 186 -13.51 8.05 2.30
N LEU A 187 -12.97 7.58 1.16
CA LEU A 187 -11.85 6.67 1.11
C LEU A 187 -10.53 7.43 1.34
N LYS A 188 -9.66 6.90 2.21
CA LYS A 188 -8.26 7.35 2.26
C LYS A 188 -7.55 7.04 0.96
N VAL A 189 -6.75 7.97 0.45
CA VAL A 189 -5.99 7.78 -0.79
C VAL A 189 -4.51 7.65 -0.50
N ALA A 190 -3.96 6.50 -0.87
CA ALA A 190 -2.53 6.24 -0.83
C ALA A 190 -1.96 6.19 -2.24
N LEU A 191 -0.82 6.86 -2.47
CA LEU A 191 -0.07 6.79 -3.71
C LEU A 191 1.26 6.08 -3.48
N ALA A 192 1.56 5.10 -4.31
CA ALA A 192 2.82 4.35 -4.35
C ALA A 192 3.24 4.10 -5.80
N GLY A 193 4.21 3.23 -6.04
CA GLY A 193 4.65 2.89 -7.39
C GLY A 193 5.92 3.61 -7.79
N SER A 194 7.06 3.13 -7.27
CA SER A 194 8.40 3.64 -7.59
C SER A 194 8.57 5.15 -7.41
N ILE A 195 7.88 5.72 -6.41
CA ILE A 195 7.93 7.15 -6.11
C ILE A 195 9.35 7.55 -5.71
N ARG A 196 9.85 8.61 -6.34
CA ARG A 196 11.17 9.20 -6.13
C ARG A 196 11.03 10.56 -5.44
N PHE A 197 12.15 11.09 -4.92
CA PHE A 197 12.21 12.46 -4.39
C PHE A 197 11.74 13.52 -5.40
N SER A 198 12.12 13.35 -6.69
CA SER A 198 11.72 14.25 -7.77
C SER A 198 10.22 14.31 -8.03
N ASP A 199 9.48 13.30 -7.62
CA ASP A 199 8.05 13.19 -7.91
C ASP A 199 7.20 13.93 -6.87
N LEU A 200 7.77 14.23 -5.69
CA LEU A 200 7.02 14.80 -4.56
C LEU A 200 6.37 16.13 -4.85
N GLU A 201 7.06 17.02 -5.59
CA GLU A 201 6.49 18.30 -6.00
C GLU A 201 5.25 18.11 -6.87
N SER A 202 5.33 17.25 -7.88
CA SER A 202 4.20 16.93 -8.76
C SER A 202 3.07 16.23 -8.02
N LEU A 203 3.39 15.31 -7.09
CA LEU A 203 2.39 14.61 -6.29
C LEU A 203 1.70 15.51 -5.27
N SER A 204 2.37 16.56 -4.81
CA SER A 204 1.78 17.50 -3.84
C SER A 204 0.55 18.25 -4.36
N VAL A 205 0.39 18.35 -5.69
CA VAL A 205 -0.79 18.95 -6.32
C VAL A 205 -2.06 18.15 -6.02
N PHE A 206 -1.92 16.82 -5.89
CA PHE A 206 -3.05 15.91 -5.69
C PHE A 206 -3.45 15.76 -4.22
N GLN A 207 -2.58 16.17 -3.29
CA GLN A 207 -2.84 16.11 -1.84
C GLN A 207 -3.30 14.72 -1.35
N PRO A 208 -2.60 13.60 -1.66
CA PRO A 208 -2.97 12.29 -1.14
C PRO A 208 -2.90 12.27 0.38
N ASP A 209 -3.57 11.31 1.02
CA ASP A 209 -3.49 11.12 2.47
C ASP A 209 -2.19 10.40 2.86
N ILE A 210 -1.69 9.51 1.97
CA ILE A 210 -0.53 8.66 2.25
C ILE A 210 0.37 8.61 1.01
N ILE A 211 1.69 8.72 1.21
CA ILE A 211 2.71 8.37 0.23
C ILE A 211 3.43 7.10 0.69
N GLY A 212 3.41 6.06 -0.16
CA GLY A 212 4.04 4.77 0.11
C GLY A 212 5.36 4.59 -0.64
N ILE A 213 6.41 4.21 0.09
CA ILE A 213 7.73 3.96 -0.48
C ILE A 213 8.30 2.60 -0.05
N ARG A 214 9.15 2.05 -0.91
CA ARG A 214 10.07 0.94 -0.60
C ARG A 214 11.47 1.25 -1.15
N GLY A 215 11.64 1.33 -2.48
CA GLY A 215 12.93 1.55 -3.11
C GLY A 215 13.65 2.79 -2.61
N ALA A 216 12.96 3.92 -2.49
CA ALA A 216 13.53 5.18 -1.99
C ALA A 216 13.98 5.11 -0.52
N ALA A 217 13.50 4.14 0.25
CA ALA A 217 13.91 3.89 1.63
C ALA A 217 15.07 2.87 1.75
N CYS A 218 15.44 2.20 0.65
CA CYS A 218 16.45 1.15 0.65
C CYS A 218 17.84 1.66 0.25
N ALA A 219 18.88 0.92 0.63
CA ALA A 219 20.24 1.11 0.14
C ALA A 219 20.28 1.06 -1.39
N GLY A 220 20.92 2.04 -2.03
CA GLY A 220 21.06 2.06 -3.49
C GLY A 220 19.75 2.15 -4.28
N ASN A 221 18.64 2.51 -3.64
CA ASN A 221 17.29 2.61 -4.23
C ASN A 221 16.76 1.28 -4.81
N ARG A 222 17.31 0.15 -4.42
CA ARG A 222 16.84 -1.18 -4.86
C ARG A 222 15.86 -1.74 -3.84
N ARG A 223 14.65 -2.07 -4.28
CA ARG A 223 13.54 -2.52 -3.41
C ARG A 223 13.82 -3.81 -2.63
N THR A 224 14.81 -4.60 -3.05
CA THR A 224 15.24 -5.83 -2.39
C THR A 224 16.33 -5.62 -1.35
N ASP A 225 16.96 -4.43 -1.33
CA ASP A 225 17.97 -4.08 -0.33
C ASP A 225 17.34 -3.70 1.02
N PRO A 226 18.11 -3.75 2.11
CA PRO A 226 17.62 -3.36 3.43
C PRO A 226 17.22 -1.89 3.50
N ILE A 227 16.22 -1.59 4.35
CA ILE A 227 15.83 -0.22 4.69
C ILE A 227 16.96 0.49 5.43
N GLN A 228 17.16 1.76 5.09
CA GLN A 228 18.09 2.65 5.77
C GLN A 228 17.33 3.78 6.48
N GLU A 229 17.56 3.94 7.78
CA GLU A 229 16.98 5.03 8.57
C GLU A 229 17.22 6.40 7.93
N SER A 230 18.45 6.67 7.49
CA SER A 230 18.82 7.94 6.85
C SER A 230 18.07 8.21 5.55
N ALA A 231 17.77 7.17 4.78
CA ALA A 231 16.98 7.30 3.54
C ALA A 231 15.51 7.61 3.85
N VAL A 232 14.92 6.92 4.84
CA VAL A 232 13.55 7.19 5.29
C VAL A 232 13.45 8.60 5.85
N ARG A 233 14.36 9.01 6.73
CA ARG A 233 14.40 10.36 7.33
C ARG A 233 14.48 11.45 6.26
N ARG A 234 15.38 11.30 5.31
CA ARG A 234 15.51 12.26 4.20
C ARG A 234 14.22 12.33 3.37
N PHE A 235 13.55 11.18 3.17
CA PHE A 235 12.29 11.18 2.43
C PHE A 235 11.18 11.88 3.22
N ARG A 236 11.10 11.65 4.54
CA ARG A 236 10.15 12.34 5.44
C ARG A 236 10.33 13.86 5.41
N GLU A 237 11.58 14.32 5.58
CA GLU A 237 11.89 15.75 5.54
C GLU A 237 11.49 16.43 4.23
N GLN A 238 11.75 15.76 3.10
CA GLN A 238 11.34 16.26 1.79
C GLN A 238 9.81 16.23 1.60
N LEU A 239 9.16 15.18 2.07
CA LEU A 239 7.71 15.08 2.04
C LEU A 239 7.07 16.23 2.83
N ASP A 240 7.54 16.49 4.04
CA ASP A 240 7.08 17.59 4.87
C ASP A 240 7.26 18.95 4.19
N GLN A 241 8.44 19.20 3.60
CA GLN A 241 8.70 20.44 2.89
C GLN A 241 7.75 20.67 1.72
N GLN A 242 7.49 19.64 0.91
CA GLN A 242 6.67 19.78 -0.30
C GLN A 242 5.16 19.89 0.00
N PHE A 243 4.69 19.28 1.09
CA PHE A 243 3.27 19.26 1.41
C PHE A 243 2.84 20.33 2.42
N VAL A 244 3.75 20.89 3.24
CA VAL A 244 3.47 22.00 4.17
C VAL A 244 3.56 23.36 3.48
N CYS A 245 4.44 23.56 2.50
CA CYS A 245 4.70 24.87 1.87
C CYS A 245 3.51 25.49 1.10
N ARG A 246 2.41 24.76 0.86
CA ARG A 246 1.27 25.27 0.07
C ARG A 246 0.13 25.86 0.92
N HIS A 247 0.27 25.92 2.23
CA HIS A 247 -0.76 26.48 3.13
C HIS A 247 -0.53 27.96 3.46
N SER A 248 0.48 28.61 2.88
CA SER A 248 0.89 30.02 3.17
C SER A 248 0.71 30.97 1.98
N GLY A 249 -0.06 30.58 0.96
CA GLY A 249 -0.34 31.40 -0.21
C GLY A 249 -1.78 31.87 -0.31
#